data_2ed109ef3eaf54859a8cbc9f43f2c657
#
_entry.id   2ed109ef3eaf54859a8cbc9f43f2c657
#
_cell.length_a   1.000
_cell.length_b   1.000
_cell.length_c   1.000
_cell.angle_alpha   90.00
_cell.angle_beta   90.00
_cell.angle_gamma   90.00
#
_symmetry.space_group_name_H-M   'P 1'
#
loop_
_entity.id
_entity.type
_entity.pdbx_description
1 polymer ?
#
loop_
_entity_poly.entity_id
_entity_poly.type
_entity_poly.pdbx_seq_one_letter_code
_entity_poly.pdbx_strand_id
1 'polypeptide(L)'
;KVFSERNYLFPAAGDKPHRAAWEGYHFRNLWPRISQDSTRPYDFRHHYATTNISQWEKHGFELSGKLLFLSRSMGHKDIQSTYGYFHLTPMLTDKLRKNCRDAFDDLLTSNPENELNQL
;
A
#
# COMPACT_ATOMS: atom_id res chain seq x y z
N LYS A 1 -3.49 23.87 -19.88
CA LYS A 1 -2.11 23.79 -20.41
C LYS A 1 -1.53 22.46 -19.97
N VAL A 2 -1.31 21.53 -20.91
CA VAL A 2 -0.58 20.30 -20.68
C VAL A 2 0.90 20.69 -20.62
N PHE A 3 1.52 20.47 -19.49
CA PHE A 3 2.94 20.73 -19.31
C PHE A 3 3.73 19.50 -19.82
N SER A 4 4.08 19.50 -21.09
CA SER A 4 4.73 18.36 -21.76
C SER A 4 6.19 18.12 -21.40
N GLU A 5 6.80 18.96 -20.57
CA GLU A 5 8.24 18.91 -20.27
C GLU A 5 8.55 18.94 -18.76
N ARG A 6 7.69 18.38 -17.91
CA ARG A 6 7.96 18.29 -16.48
C ARG A 6 8.67 16.98 -16.12
N ASN A 7 9.74 17.08 -15.37
CA ASN A 7 10.44 15.92 -14.80
C ASN A 7 9.74 15.36 -13.56
N TYR A 8 8.90 16.18 -12.89
CA TYR A 8 8.21 15.80 -11.66
C TYR A 8 6.69 15.98 -11.80
N LEU A 9 5.93 15.04 -11.25
CA LEU A 9 4.47 15.11 -11.22
C LEU A 9 3.99 16.31 -10.38
N PHE A 10 4.64 16.54 -9.25
CA PHE A 10 4.42 17.68 -8.34
C PHE A 10 5.74 18.43 -8.14
N PRO A 11 6.13 19.33 -9.05
CA PRO A 11 7.40 20.02 -8.95
C PRO A 11 7.35 21.18 -7.96
N ALA A 12 8.47 21.46 -7.32
CA ALA A 12 8.76 22.74 -6.71
C ALA A 12 9.09 23.80 -7.80
N ALA A 13 9.31 25.03 -7.40
CA ALA A 13 9.68 26.10 -8.33
C ALA A 13 10.91 25.70 -9.17
N GLY A 14 10.82 25.93 -10.50
CA GLY A 14 11.88 25.59 -11.43
C GLY A 14 11.99 24.08 -11.74
N ASP A 15 10.87 23.35 -11.68
CA ASP A 15 10.78 21.90 -11.98
C ASP A 15 11.80 21.07 -11.19
N LYS A 16 11.91 21.36 -9.89
CA LYS A 16 12.81 20.66 -8.95
C LYS A 16 12.00 19.75 -8.00
N PRO A 17 12.62 18.72 -7.41
CA PRO A 17 11.96 17.93 -6.38
C PRO A 17 11.72 18.80 -5.14
N HIS A 18 10.63 18.52 -4.44
CA HIS A 18 10.40 19.07 -3.10
C HIS A 18 11.41 18.49 -2.10
N ARG A 19 11.69 19.22 -1.01
CA ARG A 19 12.48 18.70 0.11
C ARG A 19 11.73 17.53 0.78
N ALA A 20 12.46 16.58 1.31
CA ALA A 20 11.90 15.35 1.90
C ALA A 20 10.82 15.57 2.98
N ALA A 21 10.86 16.69 3.70
CA ALA A 21 9.87 17.03 4.74
C ALA A 21 8.68 17.87 4.22
N TRP A 22 8.62 18.20 2.93
CA TRP A 22 7.65 19.13 2.36
C TRP A 22 6.20 18.67 2.58
N GLU A 23 5.91 17.43 2.25
CA GLU A 23 4.57 16.84 2.38
C GLU A 23 4.08 16.85 3.82
N GLY A 24 4.92 16.40 4.76
CA GLY A 24 4.59 16.37 6.18
C GLY A 24 4.37 17.76 6.78
N TYR A 25 5.14 18.76 6.32
CA TYR A 25 4.96 20.15 6.74
C TYR A 25 3.60 20.70 6.29
N HIS A 26 3.27 20.56 5.00
CA HIS A 26 2.01 21.05 4.47
C HIS A 26 0.81 20.30 5.04
N PHE A 27 0.92 18.99 5.23
CA PHE A 27 -0.12 18.20 5.84
C PHE A 27 -0.43 18.67 7.27
N ARG A 28 0.58 18.84 8.11
CA ARG A 28 0.40 19.34 9.49
C ARG A 28 -0.24 20.73 9.57
N ASN A 29 -0.03 21.57 8.57
CA ASN A 29 -0.62 22.90 8.53
C ASN A 29 -2.05 22.90 7.98
N LEU A 30 -2.40 21.96 7.14
CA LEU A 30 -3.72 21.90 6.49
C LEU A 30 -4.70 21.00 7.25
N TRP A 31 -4.24 19.88 7.79
CA TRP A 31 -5.10 18.87 8.42
C TRP A 31 -5.92 19.41 9.60
N PRO A 32 -5.39 20.24 10.52
CA PRO A 32 -6.17 20.81 11.62
C PRO A 32 -7.34 21.69 11.20
N ARG A 33 -7.36 22.15 9.94
CA ARG A 33 -8.47 22.91 9.35
C ARG A 33 -9.59 22.02 8.86
N ILE A 34 -9.34 20.72 8.70
CA ILE A 34 -10.28 19.72 8.18
C ILE A 34 -10.79 18.83 9.30
N SER A 35 -9.94 18.41 10.22
CA SER A 35 -10.25 17.50 11.32
C SER A 35 -9.45 17.87 12.56
N GLN A 36 -10.02 17.59 13.73
CA GLN A 36 -9.34 17.71 15.03
C GLN A 36 -8.52 16.47 15.38
N ASP A 37 -8.65 15.38 14.60
CA ASP A 37 -7.92 14.15 14.83
C ASP A 37 -6.45 14.29 14.49
N SER A 38 -5.61 13.70 15.31
CA SER A 38 -4.16 13.61 15.04
C SER A 38 -3.91 12.52 13.99
N THR A 39 -3.75 12.94 12.74
CA THR A 39 -3.49 12.03 11.60
C THR A 39 -2.19 12.41 10.90
N ARG A 40 -1.48 11.42 10.42
CA ARG A 40 -0.26 11.59 9.60
C ARG A 40 -0.54 11.19 8.16
N PRO A 41 0.21 11.70 7.15
CA PRO A 41 0.05 11.27 5.76
C PRO A 41 0.13 9.74 5.59
N TYR A 42 0.97 9.08 6.39
CA TYR A 42 1.15 7.63 6.35
C TYR A 42 -0.09 6.85 6.83
N ASP A 43 -0.93 7.44 7.66
CA ASP A 43 -2.16 6.79 8.17
C ASP A 43 -3.17 6.55 7.04
N PHE A 44 -3.17 7.37 5.98
CA PHE A 44 -3.97 7.12 4.76
C PHE A 44 -3.52 5.85 4.03
N ARG A 45 -2.24 5.55 4.04
CA ARG A 45 -1.70 4.32 3.46
C ARG A 45 -2.20 3.09 4.23
N HIS A 46 -2.20 3.15 5.57
CA HIS A 46 -2.78 2.10 6.39
C HIS A 46 -4.28 1.94 6.14
N HIS A 47 -5.01 3.06 6.09
CA HIS A 47 -6.44 3.06 5.82
C HIS A 47 -6.75 2.45 4.44
N TYR A 48 -6.01 2.82 3.41
CA TYR A 48 -6.16 2.24 2.07
C TYR A 48 -5.98 0.72 2.09
N ALA A 49 -4.91 0.22 2.70
CA ALA A 49 -4.64 -1.21 2.77
C ALA A 49 -5.73 -1.97 3.55
N THR A 50 -6.06 -1.52 4.75
CA THR A 50 -7.05 -2.18 5.60
C THR A 50 -8.46 -2.15 5.02
N THR A 51 -8.84 -1.05 4.35
CA THR A 51 -10.12 -0.94 3.64
C THR A 51 -10.21 -1.93 2.49
N ASN A 52 -9.16 -2.05 1.68
CA ASN A 52 -9.14 -3.03 0.59
C ASN A 52 -9.23 -4.45 1.13
N ILE A 53 -8.44 -4.81 2.14
CA ILE A 53 -8.44 -6.14 2.76
C ILE A 53 -9.83 -6.48 3.34
N SER A 54 -10.47 -5.55 4.04
CA SER A 54 -11.80 -5.76 4.64
C SER A 54 -12.91 -6.00 3.62
N GLN A 55 -12.73 -5.55 2.38
CA GLN A 55 -13.70 -5.75 1.31
C GLN A 55 -13.53 -7.07 0.56
N TRP A 56 -12.40 -7.77 0.75
CA TRP A 56 -12.12 -8.99 -0.02
C TRP A 56 -13.09 -10.12 0.24
N GLU A 57 -13.64 -10.20 1.43
CA GLU A 57 -14.63 -11.22 1.80
C GLU A 57 -15.92 -11.11 0.95
N LYS A 58 -16.25 -9.90 0.49
CA LYS A 58 -17.50 -9.62 -0.23
C LYS A 58 -17.46 -9.88 -1.73
N HIS A 59 -16.31 -10.08 -2.33
CA HIS A 59 -16.15 -9.93 -3.79
C HIS A 59 -15.59 -11.13 -4.53
N GLY A 60 -15.53 -12.33 -3.96
CA GLY A 60 -15.32 -13.62 -4.67
C GLY A 60 -14.11 -13.74 -5.62
N PHE A 61 -13.18 -12.82 -5.60
CA PHE A 61 -11.98 -12.84 -6.44
C PHE A 61 -10.89 -13.74 -5.87
N GLU A 62 -10.03 -14.24 -6.75
CA GLU A 62 -8.82 -14.95 -6.37
C GLU A 62 -7.96 -14.09 -5.42
N LEU A 63 -7.69 -14.62 -4.25
CA LEU A 63 -7.06 -13.88 -3.15
C LEU A 63 -5.61 -13.53 -3.46
N SER A 64 -4.89 -14.42 -4.14
CA SER A 64 -3.51 -14.21 -4.58
C SER A 64 -3.37 -13.02 -5.51
N GLY A 65 -4.28 -12.91 -6.49
CA GLY A 65 -4.32 -11.77 -7.41
C GLY A 65 -4.59 -10.45 -6.69
N LYS A 66 -5.49 -10.44 -5.71
CA LYS A 66 -5.80 -9.24 -4.90
C LYS A 66 -4.62 -8.81 -4.04
N LEU A 67 -3.94 -9.77 -3.42
CA LEU A 67 -2.77 -9.49 -2.60
C LEU A 67 -1.63 -8.90 -3.44
N LEU A 68 -1.40 -9.47 -4.61
CA LEU A 68 -0.41 -8.98 -5.56
C LEU A 68 -0.76 -7.57 -6.09
N PHE A 69 -2.04 -7.35 -6.42
CA PHE A 69 -2.51 -6.04 -6.85
C PHE A 69 -2.32 -4.99 -5.77
N LEU A 70 -2.69 -5.28 -4.51
CA LEU A 70 -2.51 -4.38 -3.38
C LEU A 70 -1.03 -4.06 -3.16
N SER A 71 -0.16 -5.07 -3.20
CA SER A 71 1.28 -4.91 -3.07
C SER A 71 1.84 -3.93 -4.12
N ARG A 72 1.48 -4.12 -5.38
CA ARG A 72 1.90 -3.27 -6.48
C ARG A 72 1.34 -1.85 -6.39
N SER A 73 0.05 -1.70 -6.06
CA SER A 73 -0.59 -0.38 -5.91
C SER A 73 0.00 0.43 -4.77
N MET A 74 0.50 -0.23 -3.74
CA MET A 74 1.20 0.39 -2.63
C MET A 74 2.70 0.64 -2.90
N GLY A 75 3.23 0.15 -4.02
CA GLY A 75 4.65 0.28 -4.37
C GLY A 75 5.57 -0.52 -3.44
N HIS A 76 5.09 -1.64 -2.87
CA HIS A 76 5.93 -2.52 -2.08
C HIS A 76 6.91 -3.28 -2.98
N LYS A 77 8.16 -3.38 -2.57
CA LYS A 77 9.18 -4.17 -3.27
C LYS A 77 8.96 -5.67 -3.09
N ASP A 78 8.44 -6.06 -1.94
CA ASP A 78 8.14 -7.44 -1.57
C ASP A 78 6.70 -7.56 -1.06
N ILE A 79 6.11 -8.73 -1.22
CA ILE A 79 4.74 -9.03 -0.83
C ILE A 79 4.57 -9.14 0.69
N GLN A 80 5.65 -9.43 1.41
CA GLN A 80 5.66 -9.57 2.86
C GLN A 80 5.30 -8.26 3.54
N SER A 81 5.73 -7.13 2.97
CA SER A 81 5.35 -5.79 3.44
C SER A 81 3.84 -5.55 3.37
N THR A 82 3.15 -6.14 2.40
CA THR A 82 1.69 -6.08 2.27
C THR A 82 1.01 -7.00 3.27
N TYR A 83 1.56 -8.20 3.48
CA TYR A 83 1.02 -9.17 4.43
C TYR A 83 0.93 -8.64 5.86
N GLY A 84 1.86 -7.78 6.27
CA GLY A 84 1.82 -7.12 7.58
C GLY A 84 0.52 -6.37 7.88
N TYR A 85 -0.18 -5.87 6.85
CA TYR A 85 -1.46 -5.16 7.03
C TYR A 85 -2.62 -6.05 7.48
N PHE A 86 -2.54 -7.37 7.31
CA PHE A 86 -3.57 -8.30 7.79
C PHE A 86 -3.71 -8.26 9.31
N HIS A 87 -2.61 -8.01 10.02
CA HIS A 87 -2.62 -7.88 11.47
C HIS A 87 -3.32 -6.61 11.95
N LEU A 88 -3.43 -5.59 11.08
CA LEU A 88 -4.07 -4.31 11.38
C LEU A 88 -5.57 -4.30 11.06
N THR A 89 -6.11 -5.40 10.52
CA THR A 89 -7.52 -5.47 10.11
C THR A 89 -8.30 -6.32 11.13
N PRO A 90 -8.94 -5.68 12.14
CA PRO A 90 -9.53 -6.38 13.29
C PRO A 90 -10.76 -7.22 12.93
N MET A 91 -11.39 -6.98 11.79
CA MET A 91 -12.62 -7.66 11.36
C MET A 91 -12.39 -8.84 10.41
N LEU A 92 -11.15 -9.28 10.23
CA LEU A 92 -10.87 -10.46 9.43
C LEU A 92 -11.38 -11.71 10.15
N THR A 93 -12.31 -12.43 9.49
CA THR A 93 -12.71 -13.76 9.96
C THR A 93 -11.52 -14.72 9.93
N ASP A 94 -11.52 -15.71 10.83
CA ASP A 94 -10.42 -16.70 10.87
C ASP A 94 -10.27 -17.45 9.54
N LYS A 95 -11.39 -17.64 8.82
CA LYS A 95 -11.39 -18.22 7.47
C LYS A 95 -10.63 -17.36 6.47
N LEU A 96 -10.86 -16.05 6.47
CA LEU A 96 -10.17 -15.12 5.56
C LEU A 96 -8.68 -15.02 5.92
N ARG A 97 -8.34 -15.01 7.19
CA ARG A 97 -6.95 -15.04 7.67
C ARG A 97 -6.20 -16.28 7.20
N LYS A 98 -6.85 -17.45 7.28
CA LYS A 98 -6.28 -18.69 6.79
C LYS A 98 -6.08 -18.65 5.28
N ASN A 99 -7.11 -18.28 4.53
CA ASN A 99 -7.03 -18.19 3.07
C ASN A 99 -5.97 -17.18 2.59
N CYS A 100 -5.82 -16.07 3.31
CA CYS A 100 -4.79 -15.07 3.00
C CYS A 100 -3.38 -15.62 3.28
N ARG A 101 -3.22 -16.43 4.33
CA ARG A 101 -1.93 -17.08 4.63
C ARG A 101 -1.57 -18.08 3.55
N ASP A 102 -2.52 -18.95 3.19
CA ASP A 102 -2.32 -19.96 2.15
C ASP A 102 -1.96 -19.29 0.81
N ALA A 103 -2.68 -18.23 0.42
CA ALA A 103 -2.38 -17.45 -0.78
C ALA A 103 -1.02 -16.74 -0.74
N PHE A 104 -0.59 -16.28 0.43
CA PHE A 104 0.73 -15.69 0.62
C PHE A 104 1.84 -16.72 0.47
N ASP A 105 1.67 -17.90 1.09
CA ASP A 105 2.62 -19.01 1.00
C ASP A 105 2.75 -19.51 -0.44
N ASP A 106 1.64 -19.61 -1.18
CA ASP A 106 1.63 -19.94 -2.61
C ASP A 106 2.41 -18.96 -3.46
N LEU A 107 2.29 -17.65 -3.19
CA LEU A 107 3.03 -16.61 -3.91
C LEU A 107 4.53 -16.62 -3.60
N LEU A 108 4.92 -16.99 -2.38
CA LEU A 108 6.34 -17.12 -2.03
C LEU A 108 6.97 -18.34 -2.70
N THR A 109 6.22 -19.45 -2.81
CA THR A 109 6.72 -20.68 -3.45
C THR A 109 6.74 -20.60 -4.97
N SER A 110 5.84 -19.81 -5.58
CA SER A 110 5.73 -19.64 -7.04
C SER A 110 6.67 -18.55 -7.61
N ASN A 111 7.45 -17.86 -6.77
CA ASN A 111 8.35 -16.82 -7.23
C ASN A 111 9.63 -17.44 -7.81
N PRO A 112 9.91 -17.32 -9.13
CA PRO A 112 11.06 -17.97 -9.79
C PRO A 112 12.45 -17.48 -9.30
N GLU A 113 12.49 -16.37 -8.54
CA GLU A 113 13.74 -15.90 -7.94
C GLU A 113 14.28 -16.82 -6.83
N ASN A 114 13.42 -17.69 -6.26
CA ASN A 114 13.87 -18.69 -5.27
C ASN A 114 14.55 -19.91 -5.91
N GLU A 115 14.36 -20.13 -7.21
CA GLU A 115 15.03 -21.24 -7.93
C GLU A 115 16.50 -20.93 -8.25
N LEU A 116 16.88 -19.66 -8.32
CA LEU A 116 18.27 -19.25 -8.60
C LEU A 116 19.22 -19.36 -7.41
N ASN A 117 18.69 -19.47 -6.19
CA ASN A 117 19.49 -19.60 -4.96
C ASN A 117 19.73 -21.07 -4.53
N GLN A 118 19.22 -22.04 -5.30
CA GLN A 118 19.42 -23.47 -5.05
C GLN A 118 20.37 -24.16 -6.05
N LEU A 119 20.97 -23.38 -6.93
CA LEU A 119 22.04 -23.82 -7.84
C LEU A 119 23.39 -23.24 -7.39
#